data_13b5a42bb30d5d47b7d4cd1eb75e96c7
#
_entry.id   13b5a42bb30d5d47b7d4cd1eb75e96c7
#
_cell.length_a   1.000
_cell.length_b   1.000
_cell.length_c   1.000
_cell.angle_alpha   90.00
_cell.angle_beta   90.00
_cell.angle_gamma   90.00
#
_symmetry.space_group_name_H-M   'P 1'
#
loop_
_entity.id
_entity.type
_entity.pdbx_description
1 polymer ?
#
loop_
_entity_poly.entity_id
_entity_poly.type
_entity_poly.pdbx_seq_one_letter_code
_entity_poly.pdbx_strand_id
1 'polypeptide(L)'
;MHRSLAFAAGTIVASLSLVLFMNLSSAVAQAPLPTRALADRDAYYPGTEDLEPDEMRVTACGTGMPNARPKQAAACFLVELGNGDKFIFDIGSGSMERLSGLGIPFDYLDKVFIGHLHSDHFGNLAALWVSGVLHNRQRPLRVWGPNSTKVE
;
A
#
# COMPACT_ATOMS: atom_id res chain seq x y z
N MET A 1 -37.66 -39.86 -33.43
CA MET A 1 -37.91 -38.60 -32.72
C MET A 1 -37.03 -38.42 -31.48
N HIS A 2 -35.66 -38.51 -31.56
CA HIS A 2 -34.78 -38.41 -30.35
C HIS A 2 -33.59 -37.47 -30.51
N ARG A 3 -33.62 -36.54 -31.49
CA ARG A 3 -32.47 -35.62 -31.69
C ARG A 3 -32.67 -34.20 -31.13
N SER A 4 -33.85 -33.82 -30.67
CA SER A 4 -34.14 -32.45 -30.25
C SER A 4 -33.88 -32.16 -28.75
N LEU A 5 -33.82 -33.19 -27.91
CA LEU A 5 -33.64 -33.01 -26.45
C LEU A 5 -32.17 -32.78 -26.01
N ALA A 6 -31.20 -33.31 -26.79
CA ALA A 6 -29.78 -33.16 -26.43
C ALA A 6 -29.25 -31.72 -26.67
N PHE A 7 -29.83 -30.98 -27.61
CA PHE A 7 -29.38 -29.62 -27.96
C PHE A 7 -29.84 -28.57 -26.92
N ALA A 8 -31.01 -28.78 -26.31
CA ALA A 8 -31.53 -27.87 -25.29
C ALA A 8 -30.80 -27.95 -23.94
N ALA A 9 -30.36 -29.17 -23.58
CA ALA A 9 -29.60 -29.36 -22.32
C ALA A 9 -28.21 -28.74 -22.35
N GLY A 10 -27.52 -28.80 -23.50
CA GLY A 10 -26.18 -28.23 -23.67
C GLY A 10 -26.18 -26.69 -23.58
N THR A 11 -27.20 -26.04 -24.13
CA THR A 11 -27.32 -24.58 -24.12
C THR A 11 -27.65 -24.02 -22.72
N ILE A 12 -28.44 -24.74 -21.94
CA ILE A 12 -28.81 -24.33 -20.57
C ILE A 12 -27.57 -24.43 -19.64
N VAL A 13 -26.77 -25.49 -19.76
CA VAL A 13 -25.55 -25.66 -18.93
C VAL A 13 -24.52 -24.59 -19.27
N ALA A 14 -24.33 -24.27 -20.56
CA ALA A 14 -23.39 -23.21 -20.98
C ALA A 14 -23.79 -21.82 -20.50
N SER A 15 -25.08 -21.49 -20.53
CA SER A 15 -25.60 -20.21 -20.08
C SER A 15 -25.55 -20.09 -18.54
N LEU A 16 -25.80 -21.16 -17.78
CA LEU A 16 -25.67 -21.16 -16.34
C LEU A 16 -24.20 -20.98 -15.90
N SER A 17 -23.28 -21.63 -16.58
CA SER A 17 -21.85 -21.47 -16.30
C SER A 17 -21.35 -20.07 -16.59
N LEU A 18 -21.81 -19.42 -17.65
CA LEU A 18 -21.43 -18.05 -18.01
C LEU A 18 -21.98 -17.05 -17.01
N VAL A 19 -23.24 -17.19 -16.56
CA VAL A 19 -23.85 -16.33 -15.53
C VAL A 19 -23.17 -16.50 -14.18
N LEU A 20 -22.78 -17.73 -13.81
CA LEU A 20 -22.04 -17.99 -12.58
C LEU A 20 -20.64 -17.38 -12.63
N PHE A 21 -19.96 -17.43 -13.77
CA PHE A 21 -18.64 -16.83 -13.96
C PHE A 21 -18.70 -15.30 -13.93
N MET A 22 -19.73 -14.69 -14.50
CA MET A 22 -19.93 -13.23 -14.45
C MET A 22 -20.27 -12.73 -13.05
N ASN A 23 -20.97 -13.51 -12.23
CA ASN A 23 -21.26 -13.14 -10.83
C ASN A 23 -20.06 -13.33 -9.90
N LEU A 24 -19.15 -14.26 -10.18
CA LEU A 24 -17.90 -14.41 -9.42
C LEU A 24 -16.90 -13.27 -9.69
N SER A 25 -16.96 -12.64 -10.86
CA SER A 25 -16.10 -11.50 -11.19
C SER A 25 -16.53 -10.19 -10.51
N SER A 26 -17.76 -10.12 -10.00
CA SER A 26 -18.30 -8.89 -9.36
C SER A 26 -18.02 -8.80 -7.86
N ALA A 27 -17.48 -9.84 -7.25
CA ALA A 27 -17.21 -9.91 -5.81
C ALA A 27 -15.73 -9.72 -5.47
N VAL A 28 -14.97 -9.00 -6.29
CA VAL A 28 -13.73 -8.40 -5.81
C VAL A 28 -14.17 -7.28 -4.87
N ALA A 29 -14.25 -7.59 -3.58
CA ALA A 29 -14.47 -6.59 -2.56
C ALA A 29 -13.45 -5.47 -2.79
N GLN A 30 -13.92 -4.29 -3.13
CA GLN A 30 -13.05 -3.12 -3.24
C GLN A 30 -12.42 -2.96 -1.86
N ALA A 31 -11.09 -3.10 -1.79
CA ALA A 31 -10.36 -2.81 -0.57
C ALA A 31 -10.77 -1.42 -0.08
N PRO A 32 -11.05 -1.25 1.22
CA PRO A 32 -11.50 0.03 1.77
C PRO A 32 -10.51 1.13 1.37
N LEU A 33 -11.04 2.31 1.09
CA LEU A 33 -10.22 3.46 0.72
C LEU A 33 -9.22 3.75 1.84
N PRO A 34 -7.91 3.88 1.58
CA PRO A 34 -6.90 4.13 2.61
C PRO A 34 -6.97 5.55 3.20
N THR A 35 -7.90 6.36 2.74
CA THR A 35 -8.27 7.67 3.29
C THR A 35 -9.21 7.57 4.49
N ARG A 36 -9.60 6.36 4.88
CA ARG A 36 -10.41 6.16 6.07
C ARG A 36 -9.52 6.11 7.30
N ALA A 37 -9.95 6.73 8.39
CA ALA A 37 -9.28 6.64 9.68
C ALA A 37 -8.96 5.18 10.03
N LEU A 38 -7.81 4.94 10.63
CA LEU A 38 -7.45 3.61 11.13
C LEU A 38 -8.44 3.20 12.21
N ALA A 39 -8.81 1.91 12.25
CA ALA A 39 -9.57 1.36 13.37
C ALA A 39 -8.77 1.50 14.68
N ASP A 40 -9.49 1.51 15.81
CA ASP A 40 -8.88 1.50 17.13
C ASP A 40 -7.81 0.41 17.22
N ARG A 41 -6.71 0.72 17.88
CA ARG A 41 -5.58 -0.20 18.06
C ARG A 41 -5.59 -0.77 19.45
N ASP A 42 -5.33 -2.06 19.58
CA ASP A 42 -5.19 -2.76 20.86
C ASP A 42 -3.90 -2.37 21.61
N ALA A 43 -2.93 -1.72 20.93
CA ALA A 43 -1.68 -1.29 21.49
C ALA A 43 -1.39 0.17 21.13
N TYR A 44 -0.94 0.94 22.13
CA TYR A 44 -0.49 2.31 21.94
C TYR A 44 0.94 2.34 21.40
N TYR A 45 1.12 3.06 20.30
CA TYR A 45 2.43 3.39 19.75
C TYR A 45 2.62 4.91 19.86
N PRO A 46 3.65 5.41 20.53
CA PRO A 46 3.89 6.84 20.66
C PRO A 46 3.91 7.56 19.29
N GLY A 47 3.20 8.69 19.20
CA GLY A 47 3.08 9.44 17.96
C GLY A 47 2.17 8.81 16.90
N THR A 48 1.26 7.93 17.31
CA THR A 48 0.28 7.29 16.41
C THR A 48 -1.16 7.52 16.84
N GLU A 49 -1.39 8.49 17.70
CA GLU A 49 -2.72 8.95 18.12
C GLU A 49 -3.53 9.40 16.90
N ASP A 50 -4.84 9.28 16.97
CA ASP A 50 -5.72 9.77 15.93
C ASP A 50 -5.55 11.28 15.75
N LEU A 51 -5.61 11.71 14.49
CA LEU A 51 -5.53 13.13 14.13
C LEU A 51 -6.94 13.70 13.99
N GLU A 52 -7.12 14.93 14.44
CA GLU A 52 -8.34 15.69 14.10
C GLU A 52 -8.38 15.96 12.58
N PRO A 53 -9.57 16.19 11.99
CA PRO A 53 -9.74 16.31 10.54
C PRO A 53 -8.87 17.37 9.84
N ASP A 54 -8.46 18.40 10.54
CA ASP A 54 -7.62 19.50 10.07
C ASP A 54 -6.16 19.42 10.54
N GLU A 55 -5.79 18.32 11.20
CA GLU A 55 -4.43 18.09 11.66
C GLU A 55 -3.56 17.37 10.65
N MET A 56 -2.26 17.62 10.78
CA MET A 56 -1.22 16.93 10.04
C MET A 56 -0.12 16.50 11.01
N ARG A 57 0.32 15.25 10.87
CA ARG A 57 1.50 14.74 11.58
C ARG A 57 2.63 14.49 10.60
N VAL A 58 3.84 14.94 10.95
CA VAL A 58 5.06 14.63 10.23
C VAL A 58 5.97 13.81 11.13
N THR A 59 6.26 12.57 10.72
CA THR A 59 7.15 11.67 11.44
C THR A 59 8.45 11.50 10.66
N ALA A 60 9.58 11.85 11.27
CA ALA A 60 10.91 11.58 10.69
C ALA A 60 11.28 10.11 10.92
N CYS A 61 11.10 9.28 9.92
CA CYS A 61 11.50 7.86 9.95
C CYS A 61 13.00 7.69 9.67
N GLY A 62 13.64 8.70 9.07
CA GLY A 62 15.07 8.73 8.81
C GLY A 62 15.56 10.13 8.50
N THR A 63 16.67 10.51 9.11
CA THR A 63 17.31 11.83 8.97
C THR A 63 18.80 11.71 8.69
N GLY A 64 19.27 10.50 8.33
CA GLY A 64 20.67 10.19 8.07
C GLY A 64 21.15 10.74 6.74
N MET A 65 22.46 10.93 6.69
CA MET A 65 23.21 11.26 5.47
C MET A 65 23.59 9.99 4.69
N PRO A 66 24.15 10.09 3.47
CA PRO A 66 24.48 8.94 2.64
C PRO A 66 25.34 7.87 3.32
N ASN A 67 26.20 8.27 4.24
CA ASN A 67 27.06 7.34 4.98
C ASN A 67 26.24 6.56 6.02
N ALA A 68 26.33 5.24 5.97
CA ALA A 68 25.63 4.36 6.90
C ALA A 68 25.97 4.66 8.36
N ARG A 69 24.95 4.79 9.19
CA ARG A 69 25.05 4.98 10.64
C ARG A 69 24.10 4.04 11.35
N PRO A 70 24.57 3.11 12.19
CA PRO A 70 23.71 2.09 12.82
C PRO A 70 22.54 2.65 13.62
N LYS A 71 22.68 3.86 14.18
CA LYS A 71 21.65 4.50 15.00
C LYS A 71 20.71 5.43 14.24
N GLN A 72 20.96 5.69 12.96
CA GLN A 72 20.25 6.69 12.17
C GLN A 72 19.91 6.14 10.78
N ALA A 73 18.62 5.96 10.51
CA ALA A 73 18.17 5.62 9.18
C ALA A 73 18.38 6.79 8.20
N ALA A 74 18.55 6.50 6.93
CA ALA A 74 18.64 7.48 5.86
C ALA A 74 17.30 8.18 5.62
N ALA A 75 17.27 9.16 4.71
CA ALA A 75 16.15 10.08 4.53
C ALA A 75 14.79 9.37 4.40
N CYS A 76 13.84 9.75 5.26
CA CYS A 76 12.46 9.29 5.21
C CYS A 76 11.57 10.17 6.10
N PHE A 77 10.49 10.67 5.53
CA PHE A 77 9.45 11.39 6.27
C PHE A 77 8.09 10.80 5.93
N LEU A 78 7.33 10.47 6.97
CA LEU A 78 5.92 10.08 6.84
C LEU A 78 5.07 11.31 7.17
N VAL A 79 4.18 11.68 6.26
CA VAL A 79 3.15 12.70 6.46
C VAL A 79 1.79 12.02 6.55
N GLU A 80 1.08 12.26 7.63
CA GLU A 80 -0.25 11.75 7.91
C GLU A 80 -1.23 12.90 8.00
N LEU A 81 -2.39 12.77 7.37
CA LEU A 81 -3.47 13.75 7.43
C LEU A 81 -4.64 13.20 8.25
N GLY A 82 -5.40 14.08 8.89
CA GLY A 82 -6.57 13.73 9.70
C GLY A 82 -7.68 13.02 8.94
N ASN A 83 -7.70 13.09 7.60
CA ASN A 83 -8.60 12.31 6.75
C ASN A 83 -8.16 10.84 6.55
N GLY A 84 -7.01 10.44 7.12
CA GLY A 84 -6.41 9.11 7.01
C GLY A 84 -5.40 8.94 5.88
N ASP A 85 -5.22 9.92 5.00
CA ASP A 85 -4.20 9.87 3.95
C ASP A 85 -2.79 9.88 4.55
N LYS A 86 -1.91 9.06 3.96
CA LYS A 86 -0.51 8.99 4.37
C LYS A 86 0.39 9.05 3.14
N PHE A 87 1.50 9.78 3.28
CA PHE A 87 2.47 10.02 2.22
C PHE A 87 3.88 9.80 2.75
N ILE A 88 4.68 9.02 2.03
CA ILE A 88 6.08 8.78 2.35
C ILE A 88 6.92 9.67 1.42
N PHE A 89 7.76 10.52 2.00
CA PHE A 89 8.74 11.32 1.28
C PHE A 89 10.13 10.75 1.54
N ASP A 90 10.71 10.17 0.49
CA ASP A 90 11.90 9.33 0.51
C ASP A 90 11.74 8.07 1.38
N ILE A 91 12.50 7.06 1.07
CA ILE A 91 12.54 5.81 1.82
C ILE A 91 13.96 5.22 1.75
N GLY A 92 14.88 5.91 2.39
CA GLY A 92 16.27 5.53 2.43
C GLY A 92 16.56 4.31 3.29
N SER A 93 17.80 3.83 3.25
CA SER A 93 18.21 2.62 3.96
C SER A 93 17.99 2.71 5.48
N GLY A 94 17.39 1.67 6.08
CA GLY A 94 17.09 1.59 7.53
C GLY A 94 15.79 2.29 7.93
N SER A 95 15.06 2.95 7.01
CA SER A 95 13.80 3.63 7.34
C SER A 95 12.62 2.66 7.41
N MET A 96 12.70 1.52 6.73
CA MET A 96 11.62 0.53 6.71
C MET A 96 11.31 -0.03 8.10
N GLU A 97 12.34 -0.27 8.91
CA GLU A 97 12.21 -0.75 10.28
C GLU A 97 11.52 0.29 11.18
N ARG A 98 11.77 1.57 10.92
CA ARG A 98 11.11 2.67 11.62
C ARG A 98 9.63 2.79 11.25
N LEU A 99 9.32 2.70 9.96
CA LEU A 99 7.93 2.69 9.48
C LEU A 99 7.15 1.49 10.02
N SER A 100 7.74 0.30 10.00
CA SER A 100 7.12 -0.91 10.56
C SER A 100 6.84 -0.78 12.06
N GLY A 101 7.72 -0.11 12.79
CA GLY A 101 7.56 0.15 14.22
C GLY A 101 6.38 1.06 14.56
N LEU A 102 5.82 1.80 13.58
CA LEU A 102 4.60 2.60 13.79
C LEU A 102 3.32 1.75 13.78
N GLY A 103 3.39 0.48 13.35
CA GLY A 103 2.23 -0.41 13.31
C GLY A 103 1.13 0.01 12.33
N ILE A 104 1.45 0.84 11.34
CA ILE A 104 0.51 1.30 10.31
C ILE A 104 0.29 0.16 9.31
N PRO A 105 -0.96 -0.24 9.00
CA PRO A 105 -1.21 -1.22 7.95
C PRO A 105 -0.66 -0.78 6.58
N PHE A 106 -0.08 -1.71 5.83
CA PHE A 106 0.60 -1.41 4.56
C PHE A 106 -0.32 -0.86 3.48
N ASP A 107 -1.64 -1.05 3.56
CA ASP A 107 -2.60 -0.43 2.65
C ASP A 107 -2.62 1.10 2.73
N TYR A 108 -2.20 1.67 3.87
CA TYR A 108 -2.08 3.12 4.05
C TYR A 108 -0.70 3.66 3.62
N LEU A 109 0.30 2.79 3.45
CA LEU A 109 1.66 3.12 3.04
C LEU A 109 1.85 2.84 1.54
N ASP A 110 0.95 3.35 0.72
CA ASP A 110 0.88 3.09 -0.72
C ASP A 110 1.33 4.26 -1.61
N LYS A 111 1.72 5.39 -1.02
CA LYS A 111 2.10 6.62 -1.72
C LYS A 111 3.51 7.04 -1.34
N VAL A 112 4.45 6.98 -2.29
CA VAL A 112 5.86 7.30 -2.07
C VAL A 112 6.30 8.39 -3.05
N PHE A 113 6.95 9.42 -2.54
CA PHE A 113 7.54 10.50 -3.31
C PHE A 113 9.05 10.49 -3.12
N ILE A 114 9.79 10.21 -4.20
CA ILE A 114 11.26 10.15 -4.19
C ILE A 114 11.81 11.49 -4.62
N GLY A 115 12.59 12.13 -3.76
CA GLY A 115 13.22 13.44 -4.03
C GLY A 115 14.32 13.35 -5.07
N HIS A 116 15.18 12.32 -4.97
CA HIS A 116 16.20 12.01 -5.98
C HIS A 116 16.70 10.55 -5.87
N LEU A 117 17.45 10.09 -6.89
CA LEU A 117 17.79 8.67 -7.06
C LEU A 117 19.14 8.29 -6.45
N HIS A 118 19.48 8.78 -5.27
CA HIS A 118 20.56 8.23 -4.47
C HIS A 118 20.02 7.18 -3.48
N SER A 119 20.81 6.17 -3.16
CA SER A 119 20.40 5.03 -2.33
C SER A 119 19.90 5.42 -0.92
N ASP A 120 20.38 6.53 -0.39
CA ASP A 120 19.93 7.10 0.89
C ASP A 120 18.52 7.73 0.83
N HIS A 121 17.92 7.83 -0.36
CA HIS A 121 16.54 8.31 -0.58
C HIS A 121 15.56 7.24 -1.03
N PHE A 122 16.01 6.14 -1.67
CA PHE A 122 15.11 5.08 -2.13
C PHE A 122 15.54 3.66 -1.75
N GLY A 123 16.62 3.49 -1.01
CA GLY A 123 17.23 2.18 -0.74
C GLY A 123 16.31 1.14 -0.08
N ASN A 124 15.26 1.56 0.62
CA ASN A 124 14.26 0.65 1.19
C ASN A 124 12.95 0.54 0.38
N LEU A 125 12.87 1.11 -0.83
CA LEU A 125 11.67 1.03 -1.66
C LEU A 125 11.27 -0.42 -1.98
N ALA A 126 12.23 -1.26 -2.32
CA ALA A 126 11.99 -2.68 -2.55
C ALA A 126 11.50 -3.39 -1.28
N ALA A 127 12.05 -3.07 -0.12
CA ALA A 127 11.60 -3.63 1.17
C ALA A 127 10.15 -3.23 1.48
N LEU A 128 9.76 -1.98 1.24
CA LEU A 128 8.38 -1.51 1.40
C LEU A 128 7.43 -2.26 0.46
N TRP A 129 7.85 -2.48 -0.79
CA TRP A 129 7.03 -3.22 -1.76
C TRP A 129 6.82 -4.67 -1.33
N VAL A 130 7.90 -5.39 -1.00
CA VAL A 130 7.86 -6.79 -0.56
C VAL A 130 7.07 -6.93 0.73
N SER A 131 7.30 -6.08 1.72
CA SER A 131 6.54 -6.10 2.97
C SER A 131 5.06 -5.87 2.76
N GLY A 132 4.69 -4.97 1.85
CA GLY A 132 3.29 -4.78 1.46
C GLY A 132 2.66 -6.05 0.89
N VAL A 133 3.37 -6.78 0.03
CA VAL A 133 2.89 -8.08 -0.51
C VAL A 133 2.74 -9.11 0.61
N LEU A 134 3.73 -9.25 1.49
CA LEU A 134 3.70 -10.21 2.60
C LEU A 134 2.59 -9.93 3.60
N HIS A 135 2.22 -8.67 3.80
CA HIS A 135 1.13 -8.24 4.68
C HIS A 135 -0.19 -8.00 3.93
N ASN A 136 -0.34 -8.64 2.76
CA ASN A 136 -1.59 -8.66 1.98
C ASN A 136 -2.10 -7.26 1.59
N ARG A 137 -1.21 -6.34 1.21
CA ARG A 137 -1.62 -5.04 0.67
C ARG A 137 -2.47 -5.25 -0.58
N GLN A 138 -3.67 -4.71 -0.58
CA GLN A 138 -4.64 -4.84 -1.66
C GLN A 138 -4.47 -3.77 -2.76
N ARG A 139 -3.65 -2.75 -2.51
CA ARG A 139 -3.45 -1.62 -3.40
C ARG A 139 -2.06 -1.64 -4.01
N PRO A 140 -1.91 -1.19 -5.26
CA PRO A 140 -0.59 -1.03 -5.86
C PRO A 140 0.20 0.04 -5.10
N LEU A 141 1.49 -0.19 -4.91
CA LEU A 141 2.41 0.85 -4.47
C LEU A 141 2.56 1.88 -5.60
N ARG A 142 2.25 3.13 -5.29
CA ARG A 142 2.38 4.26 -6.21
C ARG A 142 3.64 5.03 -5.86
N VAL A 143 4.50 5.24 -6.84
CA VAL A 143 5.78 5.92 -6.65
C VAL A 143 5.89 7.08 -7.63
N TRP A 144 6.17 8.26 -7.11
CA TRP A 144 6.46 9.46 -7.88
C TRP A 144 7.90 9.90 -7.60
N GLY A 145 8.57 10.41 -8.60
CA GLY A 145 9.95 10.86 -8.48
C GLY A 145 10.46 11.55 -9.74
N PRO A 146 11.76 11.87 -9.82
CA PRO A 146 12.36 12.47 -10.99
C PRO A 146 12.25 11.59 -12.24
N ASN A 147 12.53 12.15 -13.41
CA ASN A 147 12.30 11.52 -14.73
C ASN A 147 12.88 10.10 -14.89
N SER A 148 13.93 9.76 -14.19
CA SER A 148 14.55 8.41 -14.24
C SER A 148 13.95 7.41 -13.23
N THR A 149 12.90 7.78 -12.49
CA THR A 149 12.23 6.87 -11.53
C THR A 149 11.44 5.78 -12.26
N LYS A 150 10.93 6.06 -13.47
CA LYS A 150 10.26 5.09 -14.32
C LYS A 150 11.29 4.41 -15.21
N VAL A 151 11.37 3.09 -15.14
CA VAL A 151 12.06 2.26 -16.13
C VAL A 151 11.05 1.94 -17.23
N GLU A 152 11.33 2.34 -18.47
CA GLU A 152 10.52 2.00 -19.65
C GLU A 152 10.80 0.58 -20.12
#